data_d64d79a66d781856b8707dc20bcf5152
#
_entry.id   d64d79a66d781856b8707dc20bcf5152
#
_cell.length_a   1.000
_cell.length_b   1.000
_cell.length_c   1.000
_cell.angle_alpha   90.00
_cell.angle_beta   90.00
_cell.angle_gamma   90.00
#
_symmetry.space_group_name_H-M   'P 1'
#
loop_
_entity.id
_entity.type
_entity.pdbx_description
1 polymer ?
#
loop_
_entity_poly.entity_id
_entity_poly.type
_entity_poly.pdbx_seq_one_letter_code
_entity_poly.pdbx_strand_id
1 'polypeptide(L)'
;MSVFFPHADFKRIYQIPTEFFQQRGLTVALLDVDNTLTTHDNPTPHKEVLGWLERKLNSGLRLMILSNNTQERVAPFAEGLGLEYIADAHKPLGGPLRQALGKLGVRPEETAVIGDQIFTDILCARLAGCTAVLVEPMEPEPMAFFRVKRTLER
;
A
#
# COMPACT_ATOMS: atom_id res chain seq x y z
N MET A 1 18.58 -2.05 11.59
CA MET A 1 17.59 -2.94 10.93
C MET A 1 17.60 -2.74 9.43
N SER A 2 17.40 -3.81 8.70
CA SER A 2 17.38 -3.75 7.24
C SER A 2 16.15 -2.99 6.75
N VAL A 3 16.34 -2.14 5.72
CA VAL A 3 15.24 -1.45 5.04
C VAL A 3 14.33 -2.41 4.25
N PHE A 4 14.71 -3.68 4.17
CA PHE A 4 13.90 -4.70 3.51
C PHE A 4 12.92 -5.40 4.44
N PHE A 5 12.92 -5.10 5.74
CA PHE A 5 11.97 -5.70 6.67
C PHE A 5 10.79 -4.75 6.90
N PRO A 6 9.55 -5.27 6.84
CA PRO A 6 8.39 -4.46 7.19
C PRO A 6 8.31 -4.24 8.70
N HIS A 7 7.62 -3.19 9.10
CA HIS A 7 7.31 -2.95 10.51
C HIS A 7 6.20 -3.88 11.01
N ALA A 8 5.33 -4.32 10.11
CA ALA A 8 4.25 -5.25 10.40
C ALA A 8 3.87 -6.01 9.13
N ASP A 9 3.29 -7.19 9.28
CA ASP A 9 2.77 -7.95 8.16
C ASP A 9 1.41 -8.53 8.49
N PHE A 10 0.59 -8.68 7.46
CA PHE A 10 -0.75 -9.24 7.54
C PHE A 10 -0.98 -10.11 6.31
N LYS A 11 -1.87 -11.08 6.43
CA LYS A 11 -2.20 -11.92 5.29
C LYS A 11 -2.97 -11.14 4.22
N ARG A 12 -3.92 -10.31 4.66
CA ARG A 12 -4.72 -9.47 3.77
C ARG A 12 -4.89 -8.09 4.39
N ILE A 13 -5.06 -7.08 3.53
CA ILE A 13 -5.21 -5.71 4.00
C ILE A 13 -6.44 -5.57 4.93
N TYR A 14 -7.53 -6.27 4.63
CA TYR A 14 -8.76 -6.15 5.44
C TYR A 14 -8.65 -6.79 6.82
N GLN A 15 -7.51 -7.40 7.14
CA GLN A 15 -7.23 -7.89 8.49
C GLN A 15 -6.53 -6.87 9.37
N ILE A 16 -6.14 -5.71 8.81
CA ILE A 16 -5.46 -4.67 9.60
C ILE A 16 -6.51 -3.92 10.41
N PRO A 17 -6.47 -4.01 11.76
CA PRO A 17 -7.48 -3.36 12.59
C PRO A 17 -7.22 -1.85 12.71
N THR A 18 -8.25 -1.09 13.02
CA THR A 18 -8.14 0.36 13.22
C THR A 18 -7.12 0.68 14.32
N GLU A 19 -7.07 -0.11 15.38
CA GLU A 19 -6.15 0.05 16.49
C GLU A 19 -4.68 0.05 16.05
N PHE A 20 -4.36 -0.69 15.00
CA PHE A 20 -3.00 -0.71 14.46
C PHE A 20 -2.54 0.70 14.10
N PHE A 21 -3.39 1.45 13.42
CA PHE A 21 -3.07 2.83 13.01
C PHE A 21 -3.09 3.77 14.20
N GLN A 22 -4.08 3.65 15.06
CA GLN A 22 -4.25 4.52 16.22
C GLN A 22 -3.08 4.40 17.20
N GLN A 23 -2.65 3.18 17.49
CA GLN A 23 -1.57 2.94 18.44
C GLN A 23 -0.22 3.46 17.96
N ARG A 24 -0.05 3.59 16.66
CA ARG A 24 1.18 4.08 16.04
C ARG A 24 1.13 5.53 15.62
N GLY A 25 0.03 6.22 15.88
CA GLY A 25 -0.14 7.62 15.49
C GLY A 25 -0.17 7.82 13.98
N LEU A 26 -0.66 6.82 13.25
CA LEU A 26 -0.74 6.88 11.79
C LEU A 26 -2.06 7.50 11.38
N THR A 27 -1.98 8.56 10.60
CA THR A 27 -3.16 9.33 10.15
C THR A 27 -3.45 9.11 8.67
N VAL A 28 -2.50 8.55 7.93
CA VAL A 28 -2.59 8.34 6.49
C VAL A 28 -2.06 6.95 6.14
N ALA A 29 -2.72 6.28 5.20
CA ALA A 29 -2.20 5.06 4.59
C ALA A 29 -2.15 5.23 3.07
N LEU A 30 -0.99 4.94 2.50
CA LEU A 30 -0.77 4.89 1.06
C LEU A 30 -0.86 3.44 0.64
N LEU A 31 -1.69 3.15 -0.36
CA LEU A 31 -2.11 1.80 -0.71
C LEU A 31 -1.65 1.44 -2.11
N ASP A 32 -0.99 0.29 -2.25
CA ASP A 32 -0.79 -0.32 -3.56
C ASP A 32 -2.10 -0.93 -4.05
N VAL A 33 -2.20 -1.22 -5.35
CA VAL A 33 -3.43 -1.73 -5.96
C VAL A 33 -3.35 -3.24 -6.20
N ASP A 34 -2.50 -3.65 -7.16
CA ASP A 34 -2.48 -5.04 -7.60
C ASP A 34 -1.97 -5.96 -6.50
N ASN A 35 -2.70 -7.04 -6.25
CA ASN A 35 -2.46 -8.03 -5.20
C ASN A 35 -2.53 -7.49 -3.75
N THR A 36 -2.92 -6.23 -3.59
CA THR A 36 -3.15 -5.60 -2.27
C THR A 36 -4.63 -5.29 -2.08
N LEU A 37 -5.22 -4.51 -2.99
CA LEU A 37 -6.63 -4.15 -2.95
C LEU A 37 -7.48 -5.03 -3.86
N THR A 38 -6.88 -5.56 -4.90
CA THR A 38 -7.56 -6.44 -5.86
C THR A 38 -6.52 -7.37 -6.48
N THR A 39 -6.97 -8.36 -7.23
CA THR A 39 -6.09 -9.23 -8.01
C THR A 39 -5.55 -8.45 -9.21
N HIS A 40 -4.46 -8.97 -9.81
CA HIS A 40 -3.77 -8.28 -10.90
C HIS A 40 -4.73 -7.94 -12.04
N ASP A 41 -4.72 -6.68 -12.47
CA ASP A 41 -5.55 -6.13 -13.56
C ASP A 41 -7.06 -6.28 -13.38
N ASN A 42 -7.52 -6.63 -12.19
CA ASN A 42 -8.96 -6.67 -11.91
C ASN A 42 -9.43 -5.27 -11.50
N PRO A 43 -10.42 -4.68 -12.19
CA PRO A 43 -10.88 -3.33 -11.87
C PRO A 43 -11.78 -3.26 -10.63
N THR A 44 -12.19 -4.41 -10.08
CA THR A 44 -13.13 -4.46 -8.96
C THR A 44 -12.46 -5.04 -7.73
N PRO A 45 -12.37 -4.29 -6.61
CA PRO A 45 -11.83 -4.83 -5.37
C PRO A 45 -12.73 -5.92 -4.78
N HIS A 46 -12.15 -6.77 -3.97
CA HIS A 46 -12.91 -7.73 -3.20
C HIS A 46 -13.86 -7.03 -2.24
N LYS A 47 -14.97 -7.68 -1.96
CA LYS A 47 -16.00 -7.20 -1.04
C LYS A 47 -15.43 -6.84 0.33
N GLU A 48 -14.56 -7.67 0.87
CA GLU A 48 -13.91 -7.47 2.17
C GLU A 48 -13.02 -6.22 2.16
N VAL A 49 -12.35 -5.97 1.04
CA VAL A 49 -11.52 -4.76 0.86
C VAL A 49 -12.38 -3.52 0.85
N LEU A 50 -13.49 -3.54 0.12
CA LEU A 50 -14.42 -2.39 0.08
C LEU A 50 -14.93 -2.05 1.48
N GLY A 51 -15.32 -3.06 2.25
CA GLY A 51 -15.76 -2.86 3.63
C GLY A 51 -14.67 -2.28 4.52
N TRP A 52 -13.44 -2.76 4.35
CA TRP A 52 -12.29 -2.25 5.11
C TRP A 52 -12.01 -0.79 4.77
N LEU A 53 -12.00 -0.43 3.49
CA LEU A 53 -11.78 0.95 3.06
C LEU A 53 -12.82 1.88 3.68
N GLU A 54 -14.08 1.50 3.61
CA GLU A 54 -15.17 2.29 4.20
C GLU A 54 -14.98 2.49 5.70
N ARG A 55 -14.69 1.40 6.43
CA ARG A 55 -14.47 1.49 7.88
C ARG A 55 -13.28 2.38 8.25
N LYS A 56 -12.20 2.31 7.47
CA LYS A 56 -11.01 3.13 7.75
C LYS A 56 -11.26 4.60 7.45
N LEU A 57 -11.95 4.90 6.36
CA LEU A 57 -12.34 6.28 6.06
C LEU A 57 -13.26 6.84 7.16
N ASN A 58 -14.21 6.03 7.62
CA ASN A 58 -15.13 6.44 8.70
C ASN A 58 -14.42 6.63 10.04
N SER A 59 -13.29 5.95 10.25
CA SER A 59 -12.49 6.13 11.46
C SER A 59 -11.62 7.38 11.43
N GLY A 60 -11.61 8.11 10.31
CA GLY A 60 -10.79 9.31 10.15
C GLY A 60 -9.45 9.07 9.50
N LEU A 61 -9.10 7.83 9.16
CA LEU A 61 -7.86 7.54 8.45
C LEU A 61 -7.98 8.06 7.01
N ARG A 62 -6.96 8.79 6.57
CA ARG A 62 -6.90 9.25 5.18
C ARG A 62 -6.27 8.14 4.34
N LEU A 63 -6.83 7.91 3.16
CA LEU A 63 -6.36 6.86 2.26
C LEU A 63 -6.03 7.48 0.90
N MET A 64 -4.92 7.03 0.31
CA MET A 64 -4.50 7.45 -1.01
C MET A 64 -3.82 6.28 -1.70
N ILE A 65 -4.01 6.15 -3.00
CA ILE A 65 -3.37 5.09 -3.79
C ILE A 65 -1.99 5.58 -4.26
N LEU A 66 -0.98 4.72 -4.12
CA LEU A 66 0.36 4.95 -4.65
C LEU A 66 0.79 3.69 -5.39
N SER A 67 0.73 3.72 -6.71
CA SER A 67 0.90 2.54 -7.55
C SER A 67 1.97 2.73 -8.62
N ASN A 68 2.73 1.66 -8.90
CA ASN A 68 3.66 1.64 -10.02
C ASN A 68 2.95 1.40 -11.36
N ASN A 69 1.68 1.04 -11.34
CA ASN A 69 0.94 0.78 -12.56
C ASN A 69 0.59 2.09 -13.29
N THR A 70 0.11 1.97 -14.50
CA THR A 70 -0.11 3.12 -15.39
C THR A 70 -1.30 3.97 -14.97
N GLN A 71 -1.32 5.20 -15.43
CA GLN A 71 -2.43 6.13 -15.25
C GLN A 71 -3.74 5.51 -15.76
N GLU A 72 -3.71 4.88 -16.92
CA GLU A 72 -4.88 4.26 -17.55
C GLU A 72 -5.48 3.15 -16.68
N ARG A 73 -4.63 2.45 -15.91
CA ARG A 73 -5.08 1.39 -15.00
C ARG A 73 -5.55 1.94 -13.66
N VAL A 74 -4.80 2.89 -13.10
CA VAL A 74 -5.00 3.35 -11.72
C VAL A 74 -6.13 4.36 -11.60
N ALA A 75 -6.24 5.30 -12.54
CA ALA A 75 -7.21 6.39 -12.42
C ALA A 75 -8.65 5.90 -12.33
N PRO A 76 -9.16 5.02 -13.22
CA PRO A 76 -10.53 4.55 -13.10
C PRO A 76 -10.79 3.79 -11.81
N PHE A 77 -9.79 3.00 -11.37
CA PHE A 77 -9.87 2.23 -10.13
C PHE A 77 -10.02 3.17 -8.92
N ALA A 78 -9.13 4.14 -8.81
CA ALA A 78 -9.14 5.10 -7.70
C ALA A 78 -10.40 5.97 -7.69
N GLU A 79 -10.79 6.45 -8.86
CA GLU A 79 -11.98 7.29 -9.01
C GLU A 79 -13.25 6.51 -8.61
N GLY A 80 -13.32 5.24 -8.98
CA GLY A 80 -14.43 4.36 -8.58
C GLY A 80 -14.53 4.18 -7.07
N LEU A 81 -13.42 4.31 -6.36
CA LEU A 81 -13.37 4.22 -4.90
C LEU A 81 -13.47 5.59 -4.20
N GLY A 82 -13.46 6.68 -4.97
CA GLY A 82 -13.44 8.03 -4.41
C GLY A 82 -12.12 8.38 -3.72
N LEU A 83 -11.01 7.78 -4.14
CA LEU A 83 -9.70 7.99 -3.53
C LEU A 83 -8.80 8.81 -4.45
N GLU A 84 -7.95 9.65 -3.85
CA GLU A 84 -6.86 10.28 -4.55
C GLU A 84 -5.80 9.23 -4.89
N TYR A 85 -4.97 9.50 -5.91
CA TYR A 85 -4.00 8.53 -6.35
C TYR A 85 -2.77 9.19 -6.97
N ILE A 86 -1.66 8.45 -6.97
CA ILE A 86 -0.50 8.69 -7.81
C ILE A 86 -0.21 7.39 -8.56
N ALA A 87 -0.30 7.46 -9.89
CA ALA A 87 0.08 6.36 -10.78
C ALA A 87 1.54 6.54 -11.20
N ASP A 88 2.11 5.52 -11.83
CA ASP A 88 3.50 5.56 -12.30
C ASP A 88 4.46 6.07 -11.21
N ALA A 89 4.30 5.52 -10.01
CA ALA A 89 4.99 6.03 -8.82
C ALA A 89 6.48 5.68 -8.77
N HIS A 90 6.93 4.75 -9.61
CA HIS A 90 8.32 4.33 -9.70
C HIS A 90 8.93 3.89 -8.37
N LYS A 91 8.12 3.24 -7.51
CA LYS A 91 8.64 2.68 -6.27
C LYS A 91 9.76 1.68 -6.59
N PRO A 92 10.84 1.64 -5.86
CA PRO A 92 11.07 2.25 -4.54
C PRO A 92 11.62 3.68 -4.58
N LEU A 93 11.66 4.34 -5.73
CA LEU A 93 12.13 5.73 -5.81
C LEU A 93 11.18 6.62 -5.01
N GLY A 94 11.76 7.52 -4.20
CA GLY A 94 11.00 8.25 -3.20
C GLY A 94 10.33 9.53 -3.66
N GLY A 95 10.57 9.98 -4.90
CA GLY A 95 10.02 11.25 -5.39
C GLY A 95 8.49 11.33 -5.32
N PRO A 96 7.77 10.40 -5.97
CA PRO A 96 6.30 10.41 -5.92
C PRO A 96 5.73 10.22 -4.52
N LEU A 97 6.39 9.41 -3.67
CA LEU A 97 5.96 9.27 -2.27
C LEU A 97 6.08 10.60 -1.53
N ARG A 98 7.22 11.30 -1.66
CA ARG A 98 7.40 12.61 -1.03
C ARG A 98 6.41 13.63 -1.56
N GLN A 99 6.08 13.56 -2.85
CA GLN A 99 5.06 14.41 -3.46
C GLN A 99 3.69 14.15 -2.80
N ALA A 100 3.35 12.88 -2.58
CA ALA A 100 2.10 12.51 -1.91
C ALA A 100 2.06 13.09 -0.49
N LEU A 101 3.15 12.94 0.27
CA LEU A 101 3.21 13.47 1.63
C LEU A 101 3.03 14.99 1.66
N GLY A 102 3.67 15.70 0.73
CA GLY A 102 3.53 17.14 0.61
C GLY A 102 2.12 17.56 0.24
N LYS A 103 1.50 16.86 -0.70
CA LYS A 103 0.12 17.12 -1.11
C LYS A 103 -0.88 16.92 0.04
N LEU A 104 -0.65 15.91 0.86
CA LEU A 104 -1.51 15.59 2.00
C LEU A 104 -1.16 16.43 3.24
N GLY A 105 -0.02 17.09 3.26
CA GLY A 105 0.41 17.89 4.40
C GLY A 105 0.74 17.06 5.63
N VAL A 106 1.32 15.87 5.43
CA VAL A 106 1.61 14.93 6.53
C VAL A 106 3.09 14.59 6.56
N ARG A 107 3.55 14.12 7.72
CA ARG A 107 4.93 13.69 7.92
C ARG A 107 5.06 12.19 7.66
N PRO A 108 6.25 11.72 7.28
CA PRO A 108 6.48 10.27 7.11
C PRO A 108 6.10 9.46 8.35
N GLU A 109 6.36 9.97 9.55
CA GLU A 109 6.06 9.29 10.81
C GLU A 109 4.56 9.06 11.02
N GLU A 110 3.72 9.82 10.33
CA GLU A 110 2.26 9.70 10.41
C GLU A 110 1.68 8.82 9.31
N THR A 111 2.53 8.25 8.47
CA THR A 111 2.13 7.61 7.23
C THR A 111 2.51 6.13 7.20
N ALA A 112 1.55 5.29 6.84
CA ALA A 112 1.80 3.89 6.52
C ALA A 112 1.82 3.72 5.00
N VAL A 113 2.67 2.82 4.52
CA VAL A 113 2.64 2.36 3.12
C VAL A 113 2.34 0.87 3.17
N ILE A 114 1.28 0.47 2.49
CA ILE A 114 0.78 -0.91 2.53
C ILE A 114 0.87 -1.50 1.13
N GLY A 115 1.57 -2.61 1.00
CA GLY A 115 1.73 -3.28 -0.28
C GLY A 115 2.21 -4.70 -0.12
N ASP A 116 2.31 -5.42 -1.24
CA ASP A 116 2.65 -6.84 -1.26
C ASP A 116 4.09 -7.14 -1.67
N GLN A 117 4.89 -6.11 -2.00
CA GLN A 117 6.24 -6.33 -2.52
C GLN A 117 7.30 -5.61 -1.70
N ILE A 118 8.29 -6.37 -1.23
CA ILE A 118 9.39 -5.81 -0.42
C ILE A 118 10.25 -4.84 -1.23
N PHE A 119 10.61 -5.20 -2.47
CA PHE A 119 11.56 -4.39 -3.25
C PHE A 119 10.93 -3.12 -3.84
N THR A 120 9.63 -2.95 -3.74
CA THR A 120 8.97 -1.72 -4.17
C THR A 120 8.31 -1.03 -2.99
N ASP A 121 7.27 -1.63 -2.41
CA ASP A 121 6.44 -0.98 -1.38
C ASP A 121 7.18 -0.81 -0.05
N ILE A 122 7.79 -1.88 0.45
CA ILE A 122 8.42 -1.87 1.76
C ILE A 122 9.70 -1.03 1.73
N LEU A 123 10.52 -1.22 0.72
CA LEU A 123 11.75 -0.44 0.57
C LEU A 123 11.44 1.05 0.43
N CYS A 124 10.45 1.41 -0.39
CA CYS A 124 10.02 2.79 -0.56
C CYS A 124 9.62 3.43 0.78
N ALA A 125 8.78 2.71 1.54
CA ALA A 125 8.32 3.18 2.85
C ALA A 125 9.48 3.37 3.82
N ARG A 126 10.36 2.37 3.93
CA ARG A 126 11.47 2.40 4.88
C ARG A 126 12.45 3.51 4.55
N LEU A 127 12.77 3.72 3.27
CA LEU A 127 13.68 4.80 2.86
C LEU A 127 13.10 6.18 3.13
N ALA A 128 11.78 6.32 3.07
CA ALA A 128 11.11 7.59 3.31
C ALA A 128 10.81 7.85 4.80
N GLY A 129 11.02 6.87 5.67
CA GLY A 129 10.70 7.02 7.10
C GLY A 129 9.24 6.75 7.44
N CYS A 130 8.49 6.11 6.54
CA CYS A 130 7.11 5.72 6.77
C CYS A 130 7.04 4.34 7.44
N THR A 131 5.89 4.01 8.02
CA THR A 131 5.64 2.66 8.52
C THR A 131 5.35 1.73 7.35
N ALA A 132 6.17 0.71 7.21
CA ALA A 132 6.05 -0.26 6.13
C ALA A 132 5.20 -1.45 6.57
N VAL A 133 4.10 -1.71 5.85
CA VAL A 133 3.17 -2.80 6.14
C VAL A 133 3.09 -3.72 4.94
N LEU A 134 3.49 -4.97 5.14
CA LEU A 134 3.47 -5.99 4.11
C LEU A 134 2.17 -6.79 4.20
N VAL A 135 1.55 -7.03 3.05
CA VAL A 135 0.44 -7.99 2.94
C VAL A 135 0.84 -9.07 1.95
N GLU A 136 0.30 -10.27 2.12
CA GLU A 136 0.55 -11.34 1.16
C GLU A 136 -0.20 -11.06 -0.13
N PRO A 137 0.37 -11.39 -1.31
CA PRO A 137 -0.34 -11.18 -2.57
C PRO A 137 -1.58 -12.05 -2.64
N MET A 138 -2.64 -11.50 -3.22
CA MET A 138 -3.92 -12.20 -3.36
C MET A 138 -3.83 -13.38 -4.31
N GLU A 139 -2.93 -13.29 -5.31
CA GLU A 139 -2.69 -14.36 -6.27
C GLU A 139 -1.24 -14.81 -6.19
N PRO A 140 -0.97 -16.14 -6.31
CA PRO A 140 0.40 -16.63 -6.39
C PRO A 140 1.10 -16.07 -7.63
N GLU A 141 2.37 -15.74 -7.47
CA GLU A 141 3.17 -15.29 -8.60
C GLU A 141 3.64 -16.52 -9.39
N PRO A 142 3.42 -16.53 -10.73
CA PRO A 142 3.63 -17.75 -11.51
C PRO A 142 5.08 -18.07 -11.88
N MET A 143 6.02 -17.12 -11.71
CA MET A 143 7.39 -17.27 -12.16
C MET A 143 8.35 -17.62 -11.03
N ALA A 144 9.35 -18.47 -11.33
CA ALA A 144 10.36 -18.88 -10.36
C ALA A 144 11.10 -17.68 -9.74
N PHE A 145 11.32 -16.62 -10.52
CA PHE A 145 11.93 -15.38 -10.04
C PHE A 145 11.16 -14.80 -8.85
N PHE A 146 9.84 -14.77 -8.96
CA PHE A 146 9.01 -14.27 -7.89
C PHE A 146 9.01 -15.17 -6.66
N ARG A 147 9.18 -16.47 -6.85
CA ARG A 147 9.33 -17.39 -5.72
C ARG A 147 10.59 -17.11 -4.91
N VAL A 148 11.70 -16.85 -5.57
CA VAL A 148 12.96 -16.47 -4.92
C VAL A 148 12.76 -15.17 -4.15
N LYS A 149 12.14 -14.19 -4.79
CA LYS A 149 11.81 -12.91 -4.17
C LYS A 149 10.97 -13.12 -2.91
N ARG A 150 9.93 -13.95 -2.96
CA ARG A 150 9.08 -14.26 -1.82
C ARG A 150 9.86 -14.92 -0.69
N THR A 151 10.77 -15.79 -1.00
CA THR A 151 11.64 -16.42 0.00
C THR A 151 12.45 -15.36 0.76
N LEU A 152 12.99 -14.38 0.04
CA LEU A 152 13.75 -13.28 0.64
C LEU A 152 12.87 -12.37 1.49
N GLU A 153 11.58 -12.28 1.18
CA GLU A 153 10.62 -11.43 1.90
C GLU A 153 10.20 -11.99 3.25
N ARG A 154 10.44 -13.28 3.47
CA ARG A 154 10.03 -13.97 4.72
C ARG A 154 11.11 -13.94 5.81
#